data_c141b764fc14baa1de8d3b00f0598499
#
_entry.id   c141b764fc14baa1de8d3b00f0598499
#
_cell.length_a   1.000
_cell.length_b   1.000
_cell.length_c   1.000
_cell.angle_alpha   90.00
_cell.angle_beta   90.00
_cell.angle_gamma   90.00
#
_symmetry.space_group_name_H-M   'P 1'
#
loop_
_entity.id
_entity.type
_entity.pdbx_description
1 polymer ?
#
loop_
_entity_poly.entity_id
_entity_poly.type
_entity_poly.pdbx_seq_one_letter_code
_entity_poly.pdbx_strand_id
1 'polypeptide(L)'
;MTRTMALLTAATLALPMPAAAPPETSPTARAQAQVSGLPAGMAEAMRRDLRLTDDQLTARLTAEAAAAVVDRRLRSRLGARYAGSWLDTSGPLTVAVTDASAAAAVRAEGARPRLVPRALTSLTSALTTLDRRARSHPPGAAVRGWYVDAAANEVVVRVAPGQERTARAFVGGSGLAGGLVRYATAPDAPRPMYDIRGGDQFVINGSVLCSVGFAVAGGFVTAGHCGATGSPTRGYDNVAQGTFAGSSFPGNDYAWVRTNGDWTPRPWVNNYAGGNAPVAGSRDAVIGSSVCRSGRTTGWRCGTLLGREETVNYAQGAVYGLSRSNACAEGGDSGGAWLSGDQAQGVTSGGSGNCTSGGTMWFQPVNEILGVYGLNLVTTGGGTGTRIISNWNNTCVDVPNSNFSDGVPLQTWNCNGTAAQSWTFTGGSLRTQNNMCMDVAWGSRDNGAVIQIATCSGNAAQQFVLSAAGDLVNPQANKCVDIKDWNGNDGARLQLWECGGTANQKWRTG
;
A
#
# COMPACT_ATOMS: atom_id res chain seq x y z
N MET A 1 -103.64 19.18 -12.23
CA MET A 1 -103.30 17.72 -12.00
C MET A 1 -102.14 17.36 -12.93
N THR A 2 -100.93 17.48 -12.44
CA THR A 2 -99.76 17.09 -13.25
C THR A 2 -98.78 16.36 -12.27
N ARG A 3 -98.63 15.06 -12.45
CA ARG A 3 -97.73 14.20 -11.67
C ARG A 3 -96.30 14.34 -12.19
N THR A 4 -95.37 14.71 -11.32
CA THR A 4 -93.94 14.76 -11.62
C THR A 4 -93.33 13.40 -11.22
N MET A 5 -92.72 12.70 -12.18
CA MET A 5 -92.03 11.44 -12.00
C MET A 5 -90.56 11.72 -11.65
N ALA A 6 -90.12 11.29 -10.45
CA ALA A 6 -88.73 11.39 -10.01
C ALA A 6 -87.94 10.17 -10.51
N LEU A 7 -86.89 10.38 -11.29
CA LEU A 7 -85.88 9.37 -11.63
C LEU A 7 -84.88 9.23 -10.49
N LEU A 8 -84.79 8.05 -9.93
CA LEU A 8 -83.67 7.64 -9.03
C LEU A 8 -82.49 7.17 -9.88
N THR A 9 -81.40 7.92 -9.84
CA THR A 9 -80.13 7.46 -10.38
C THR A 9 -79.37 6.68 -9.27
N ALA A 10 -79.10 5.40 -9.51
CA ALA A 10 -78.27 4.56 -8.65
C ALA A 10 -76.78 4.87 -8.91
N ALA A 11 -76.12 5.47 -7.89
CA ALA A 11 -74.65 5.65 -7.88
C ALA A 11 -73.97 4.34 -7.47
N THR A 12 -73.26 3.70 -8.40
CA THR A 12 -72.36 2.56 -8.11
C THR A 12 -71.07 3.08 -7.45
N LEU A 13 -70.88 2.80 -6.17
CA LEU A 13 -69.63 3.00 -5.50
C LEU A 13 -68.62 1.94 -6.02
N ALA A 14 -67.61 2.40 -6.78
CA ALA A 14 -66.44 1.56 -7.10
C ALA A 14 -65.49 1.57 -5.86
N LEU A 15 -65.33 0.39 -5.27
CA LEU A 15 -64.33 0.15 -4.23
C LEU A 15 -62.91 0.25 -4.87
N PRO A 16 -61.93 0.98 -4.22
CA PRO A 16 -60.59 1.01 -4.74
C PRO A 16 -59.92 -0.38 -4.64
N MET A 17 -59.42 -0.91 -5.77
CA MET A 17 -58.58 -2.10 -5.78
C MET A 17 -57.32 -1.83 -4.91
N PRO A 18 -56.88 -2.79 -4.08
CA PRO A 18 -55.62 -2.67 -3.37
C PRO A 18 -54.48 -2.57 -4.40
N ALA A 19 -53.63 -1.57 -4.23
CA ALA A 19 -52.40 -1.42 -5.04
C ALA A 19 -51.55 -2.70 -4.98
N ALA A 20 -51.19 -3.25 -6.13
CA ALA A 20 -50.33 -4.41 -6.20
C ALA A 20 -48.99 -4.11 -5.44
N ALA A 21 -48.66 -5.00 -4.52
CA ALA A 21 -47.35 -4.91 -3.85
C ALA A 21 -46.22 -4.89 -4.87
N PRO A 22 -45.19 -4.05 -4.71
CA PRO A 22 -44.05 -4.05 -5.64
C PRO A 22 -43.45 -5.44 -5.73
N PRO A 23 -43.01 -5.91 -6.91
CA PRO A 23 -42.45 -7.23 -7.10
C PRO A 23 -41.28 -7.43 -6.14
N GLU A 24 -41.30 -8.49 -5.35
CA GLU A 24 -40.19 -8.87 -4.48
C GLU A 24 -38.98 -9.15 -5.36
N THR A 25 -37.95 -8.32 -5.24
CA THR A 25 -36.66 -8.54 -5.92
C THR A 25 -36.11 -9.90 -5.52
N SER A 26 -35.74 -10.73 -6.50
CA SER A 26 -35.19 -12.06 -6.25
C SER A 26 -33.95 -11.98 -5.32
N PRO A 27 -33.67 -13.02 -4.52
CA PRO A 27 -32.48 -13.06 -3.69
C PRO A 27 -31.19 -12.76 -4.45
N THR A 28 -31.10 -13.23 -5.69
CA THR A 28 -29.96 -12.96 -6.60
C THR A 28 -29.84 -11.48 -6.99
N ALA A 29 -30.98 -10.82 -7.28
CA ALA A 29 -30.97 -9.39 -7.59
C ALA A 29 -30.58 -8.51 -6.39
N ARG A 30 -31.02 -8.89 -5.18
CA ARG A 30 -30.59 -8.22 -3.94
C ARG A 30 -29.10 -8.39 -3.65
N ALA A 31 -28.56 -9.59 -3.89
CA ALA A 31 -27.15 -9.89 -3.72
C ALA A 31 -26.27 -9.13 -4.72
N GLN A 32 -26.68 -9.07 -6.00
CA GLN A 32 -25.99 -8.27 -7.02
C GLN A 32 -26.03 -6.77 -6.71
N ALA A 33 -27.14 -6.26 -6.19
CA ALA A 33 -27.24 -4.87 -5.76
C ALA A 33 -26.30 -4.53 -4.59
N GLN A 34 -26.02 -5.50 -3.71
CA GLN A 34 -25.01 -5.29 -2.65
C GLN A 34 -23.59 -5.20 -3.19
N VAL A 35 -23.21 -6.02 -4.16
CA VAL A 35 -21.87 -5.94 -4.79
C VAL A 35 -21.73 -4.66 -5.59
N SER A 36 -22.74 -4.26 -6.37
CA SER A 36 -22.72 -3.01 -7.16
C SER A 36 -22.78 -1.74 -6.31
N GLY A 37 -23.26 -1.83 -5.05
CA GLY A 37 -23.26 -0.73 -4.10
C GLY A 37 -21.93 -0.53 -3.35
N LEU A 38 -20.94 -1.39 -3.56
CA LEU A 38 -19.62 -1.22 -2.95
C LEU A 38 -18.87 -0.04 -3.59
N PRO A 39 -18.02 0.66 -2.81
CA PRO A 39 -17.08 1.64 -3.37
C PRO A 39 -16.21 1.02 -4.48
N ALA A 40 -15.83 1.85 -5.48
CA ALA A 40 -14.98 1.40 -6.58
C ALA A 40 -13.70 0.71 -6.07
N GLY A 41 -13.36 -0.45 -6.66
CA GLY A 41 -12.19 -1.26 -6.30
C GLY A 41 -12.35 -2.12 -5.04
N MET A 42 -13.40 -1.93 -4.20
CA MET A 42 -13.56 -2.71 -2.97
C MET A 42 -13.86 -4.19 -3.26
N ALA A 43 -14.71 -4.47 -4.24
CA ALA A 43 -15.02 -5.84 -4.63
C ALA A 43 -13.77 -6.59 -5.12
N GLU A 44 -12.93 -5.93 -5.92
CA GLU A 44 -11.66 -6.49 -6.41
C GLU A 44 -10.67 -6.75 -5.27
N ALA A 45 -10.54 -5.80 -4.34
CA ALA A 45 -9.69 -5.96 -3.16
C ALA A 45 -10.17 -7.14 -2.30
N MET A 46 -11.49 -7.28 -2.05
CA MET A 46 -12.03 -8.40 -1.30
C MET A 46 -11.77 -9.75 -1.98
N ARG A 47 -11.94 -9.85 -3.30
CA ARG A 47 -11.60 -11.07 -4.03
C ARG A 47 -10.13 -11.44 -3.89
N ARG A 48 -9.24 -10.46 -4.11
CA ARG A 48 -7.79 -10.66 -4.03
C ARG A 48 -7.34 -11.04 -2.61
N ASP A 49 -7.71 -10.25 -1.62
CA ASP A 49 -7.15 -10.35 -0.28
C ASP A 49 -7.80 -11.47 0.54
N LEU A 50 -9.09 -11.74 0.30
CA LEU A 50 -9.83 -12.83 0.95
C LEU A 50 -9.87 -14.10 0.10
N ARG A 51 -9.29 -14.09 -1.10
CA ARG A 51 -9.23 -15.22 -2.06
C ARG A 51 -10.62 -15.77 -2.41
N LEU A 52 -11.57 -14.88 -2.71
CA LEU A 52 -12.95 -15.22 -3.00
C LEU A 52 -13.22 -15.24 -4.52
N THR A 53 -14.06 -16.17 -4.97
CA THR A 53 -14.74 -16.07 -6.28
C THR A 53 -15.84 -15.02 -6.23
N ASP A 54 -16.42 -14.66 -7.38
CA ASP A 54 -17.56 -13.73 -7.44
C ASP A 54 -18.79 -14.27 -6.70
N ASP A 55 -19.07 -15.55 -6.82
CA ASP A 55 -20.18 -16.21 -6.11
C ASP A 55 -19.92 -16.21 -4.58
N GLN A 56 -18.70 -16.51 -4.16
CA GLN A 56 -18.33 -16.49 -2.75
C GLN A 56 -18.39 -15.08 -2.16
N LEU A 57 -17.95 -14.05 -2.91
CA LEU A 57 -18.07 -12.65 -2.50
C LEU A 57 -19.53 -12.25 -2.29
N THR A 58 -20.38 -12.58 -3.27
CA THR A 58 -21.82 -12.29 -3.25
C THR A 58 -22.52 -12.99 -2.08
N ALA A 59 -22.25 -14.29 -1.88
CA ALA A 59 -22.79 -15.07 -0.77
C ALA A 59 -22.33 -14.50 0.60
N ARG A 60 -21.06 -14.13 0.72
CA ARG A 60 -20.48 -13.54 1.92
C ARG A 60 -21.14 -12.22 2.29
N LEU A 61 -21.25 -11.29 1.36
CA LEU A 61 -21.87 -9.97 1.59
C LEU A 61 -23.35 -10.11 1.99
N THR A 62 -24.07 -11.04 1.35
CA THR A 62 -25.45 -11.35 1.70
C THR A 62 -25.58 -11.89 3.11
N ALA A 63 -24.71 -12.83 3.50
CA ALA A 63 -24.69 -13.41 4.84
C ALA A 63 -24.32 -12.36 5.91
N GLU A 64 -23.33 -11.51 5.64
CA GLU A 64 -22.89 -10.43 6.54
C GLU A 64 -24.01 -9.41 6.78
N ALA A 65 -24.72 -9.00 5.72
CA ALA A 65 -25.84 -8.07 5.83
C ALA A 65 -27.01 -8.67 6.65
N ALA A 66 -27.35 -9.92 6.41
CA ALA A 66 -28.37 -10.63 7.17
C ALA A 66 -27.96 -10.78 8.66
N ALA A 67 -26.73 -11.18 8.90
CA ALA A 67 -26.16 -11.34 10.24
C ALA A 67 -26.20 -10.04 11.05
N ALA A 68 -25.88 -8.91 10.44
CA ALA A 68 -25.90 -7.60 11.09
C ALA A 68 -27.33 -7.19 11.56
N VAL A 69 -28.36 -7.59 10.82
CA VAL A 69 -29.75 -7.36 11.21
C VAL A 69 -30.13 -8.24 12.38
N VAL A 70 -29.82 -9.54 12.29
CA VAL A 70 -30.10 -10.54 13.31
C VAL A 70 -29.38 -10.19 14.61
N ASP A 71 -28.12 -9.83 14.56
CA ASP A 71 -27.32 -9.43 15.71
C ASP A 71 -27.94 -8.26 16.48
N ARG A 72 -28.32 -7.18 15.77
CA ARG A 72 -28.97 -6.02 16.41
C ARG A 72 -30.24 -6.38 17.10
N ARG A 73 -31.11 -7.22 16.49
CA ARG A 73 -32.37 -7.68 17.10
C ARG A 73 -32.11 -8.51 18.34
N LEU A 74 -31.21 -9.49 18.25
CA LEU A 74 -30.87 -10.37 19.36
C LEU A 74 -30.18 -9.61 20.49
N ARG A 75 -29.30 -8.70 20.21
CA ARG A 75 -28.65 -7.86 21.22
C ARG A 75 -29.68 -7.07 22.04
N SER A 76 -30.65 -6.45 21.38
CA SER A 76 -31.74 -5.73 22.04
C SER A 76 -32.65 -6.67 22.86
N ARG A 77 -33.02 -7.81 22.27
CA ARG A 77 -33.95 -8.78 22.90
C ARG A 77 -33.34 -9.52 24.09
N LEU A 78 -32.07 -9.87 24.02
CA LEU A 78 -31.38 -10.67 25.04
C LEU A 78 -30.87 -9.81 26.20
N GLY A 79 -30.56 -8.52 25.96
CA GLY A 79 -30.07 -7.60 26.98
C GLY A 79 -28.85 -8.14 27.73
N ALA A 80 -28.96 -8.28 29.07
CA ALA A 80 -27.85 -8.77 29.90
C ALA A 80 -27.42 -10.22 29.63
N ARG A 81 -28.24 -11.01 28.93
CA ARG A 81 -27.92 -12.41 28.56
C ARG A 81 -27.12 -12.51 27.29
N TYR A 82 -26.96 -11.40 26.52
CA TYR A 82 -26.16 -11.36 25.31
C TYR A 82 -24.66 -11.36 25.67
N ALA A 83 -23.91 -12.29 25.07
CA ALA A 83 -22.48 -12.48 25.36
C ALA A 83 -21.56 -12.25 24.19
N GLY A 84 -22.07 -11.76 23.03
CA GLY A 84 -21.32 -11.49 21.81
C GLY A 84 -21.81 -12.32 20.64
N SER A 85 -21.36 -11.98 19.45
CA SER A 85 -21.65 -12.71 18.20
C SER A 85 -20.47 -12.72 17.26
N TRP A 86 -20.44 -13.68 16.34
CA TRP A 86 -19.46 -13.76 15.26
C TRP A 86 -19.97 -14.62 14.10
N LEU A 87 -19.43 -14.36 12.93
CA LEU A 87 -19.60 -15.20 11.75
C LEU A 87 -18.47 -16.22 11.69
N ASP A 88 -18.80 -17.49 11.61
CA ASP A 88 -17.84 -18.52 11.23
C ASP A 88 -17.58 -18.46 9.71
N THR A 89 -16.44 -18.97 9.26
CA THR A 89 -15.98 -18.88 7.85
C THR A 89 -16.97 -19.44 6.82
N SER A 90 -17.90 -20.32 7.24
CA SER A 90 -18.85 -21.00 6.36
C SER A 90 -20.20 -21.32 7.04
N GLY A 91 -20.55 -20.64 8.12
CA GLY A 91 -21.73 -20.96 8.90
C GLY A 91 -22.67 -19.78 9.15
N PRO A 92 -23.83 -20.03 9.74
CA PRO A 92 -24.74 -18.97 10.21
C PRO A 92 -24.10 -18.17 11.36
N LEU A 93 -24.62 -16.96 11.60
CA LEU A 93 -24.24 -16.14 12.75
C LEU A 93 -24.29 -16.98 14.03
N THR A 94 -23.19 -17.02 14.78
CA THR A 94 -23.16 -17.59 16.12
C THR A 94 -23.39 -16.48 17.14
N VAL A 95 -24.33 -16.70 18.09
CA VAL A 95 -24.63 -15.74 19.15
C VAL A 95 -24.46 -16.42 20.51
N ALA A 96 -23.49 -15.88 21.26
CA ALA A 96 -23.23 -16.35 22.62
C ALA A 96 -24.28 -15.80 23.61
N VAL A 97 -24.73 -16.64 24.53
CA VAL A 97 -25.69 -16.31 25.56
C VAL A 97 -25.24 -16.89 26.91
N THR A 98 -25.57 -16.20 27.99
CA THR A 98 -25.24 -16.66 29.36
C THR A 98 -26.31 -17.59 29.98
N ASP A 99 -27.47 -17.73 29.34
CA ASP A 99 -28.58 -18.50 29.82
C ASP A 99 -29.14 -19.41 28.73
N ALA A 100 -29.27 -20.71 29.03
CA ALA A 100 -29.78 -21.70 28.09
C ALA A 100 -31.23 -21.41 27.63
N SER A 101 -32.05 -20.72 28.45
CA SER A 101 -33.39 -20.30 28.06
C SER A 101 -33.42 -19.33 26.89
N ALA A 102 -32.34 -18.60 26.66
CA ALA A 102 -32.19 -17.68 25.54
C ALA A 102 -31.93 -18.39 24.19
N ALA A 103 -31.54 -19.67 24.20
CA ALA A 103 -31.15 -20.40 22.99
C ALA A 103 -32.31 -20.55 21.99
N ALA A 104 -33.55 -20.68 22.43
CA ALA A 104 -34.72 -20.76 21.56
C ALA A 104 -34.94 -19.45 20.79
N ALA A 105 -34.74 -18.30 21.42
CA ALA A 105 -34.85 -17.00 20.78
C ALA A 105 -33.75 -16.78 19.71
N VAL A 106 -32.54 -17.27 19.95
CA VAL A 106 -31.43 -17.21 18.98
C VAL A 106 -31.73 -18.07 17.75
N ARG A 107 -32.21 -19.30 17.96
CA ARG A 107 -32.57 -20.21 16.85
C ARG A 107 -33.74 -19.67 16.01
N ALA A 108 -34.73 -19.04 16.66
CA ALA A 108 -35.87 -18.45 15.97
C ALA A 108 -35.48 -17.34 14.97
N GLU A 109 -34.34 -16.66 15.18
CA GLU A 109 -33.76 -15.67 14.25
C GLU A 109 -32.78 -16.31 13.24
N GLY A 110 -32.69 -17.65 13.19
CA GLY A 110 -31.77 -18.35 12.25
C GLY A 110 -30.30 -18.38 12.68
N ALA A 111 -29.98 -17.94 13.90
CA ALA A 111 -28.61 -17.93 14.42
C ALA A 111 -28.34 -19.19 15.27
N ARG A 112 -27.03 -19.51 15.42
CA ARG A 112 -26.56 -20.61 16.28
C ARG A 112 -26.33 -20.12 17.70
N PRO A 113 -27.01 -20.63 18.73
CA PRO A 113 -26.73 -20.27 20.10
C PRO A 113 -25.49 -20.98 20.64
N ARG A 114 -24.69 -20.26 21.43
CA ARG A 114 -23.57 -20.80 22.22
C ARG A 114 -23.68 -20.37 23.66
N LEU A 115 -23.73 -21.31 24.57
CA LEU A 115 -23.79 -21.03 26.02
C LEU A 115 -22.35 -20.73 26.51
N VAL A 116 -22.22 -19.62 27.24
CA VAL A 116 -20.93 -19.15 27.79
C VAL A 116 -21.15 -18.55 29.18
N PRO A 117 -20.14 -18.53 30.05
CA PRO A 117 -20.33 -18.11 31.45
C PRO A 117 -20.44 -16.58 31.64
N ARG A 118 -20.00 -15.74 30.67
CA ARG A 118 -19.91 -14.29 30.91
C ARG A 118 -20.70 -13.50 29.88
N ALA A 119 -21.44 -12.51 30.32
CA ALA A 119 -22.11 -11.55 29.45
C ALA A 119 -21.09 -10.62 28.78
N LEU A 120 -21.40 -10.10 27.58
CA LEU A 120 -20.56 -9.15 26.90
C LEU A 120 -20.31 -7.89 27.75
N THR A 121 -21.31 -7.43 28.50
CA THR A 121 -21.17 -6.28 29.40
C THR A 121 -20.10 -6.50 30.48
N SER A 122 -19.95 -7.72 31.00
CA SER A 122 -18.91 -8.05 31.99
C SER A 122 -17.52 -8.00 31.34
N LEU A 123 -17.37 -8.51 30.10
CA LEU A 123 -16.13 -8.48 29.37
C LEU A 123 -15.74 -7.06 28.97
N THR A 124 -16.67 -6.24 28.50
CA THR A 124 -16.42 -4.83 28.15
C THR A 124 -16.13 -3.97 29.37
N SER A 125 -16.74 -4.27 30.52
CA SER A 125 -16.38 -3.60 31.78
C SER A 125 -14.95 -3.91 32.22
N ALA A 126 -14.49 -5.14 32.00
CA ALA A 126 -13.09 -5.49 32.24
C ALA A 126 -12.13 -4.74 31.31
N LEU A 127 -12.47 -4.57 30.02
CA LEU A 127 -11.71 -3.69 29.10
C LEU A 127 -11.62 -2.26 29.64
N THR A 128 -12.75 -1.66 30.02
CA THR A 128 -12.79 -0.30 30.59
C THR A 128 -11.92 -0.19 31.85
N THR A 129 -11.82 -1.25 32.62
CA THR A 129 -10.98 -1.31 33.82
C THR A 129 -9.50 -1.31 33.45
N LEU A 130 -9.07 -2.08 32.44
CA LEU A 130 -7.71 -2.06 31.89
C LEU A 130 -7.37 -0.70 31.26
N ASP A 131 -8.30 -0.11 30.51
CA ASP A 131 -8.13 1.22 29.91
C ASP A 131 -7.88 2.30 30.98
N ARG A 132 -8.66 2.26 32.07
CA ARG A 132 -8.48 3.18 33.18
C ARG A 132 -7.14 2.98 33.89
N ARG A 133 -6.74 1.72 34.08
CA ARG A 133 -5.45 1.37 34.63
C ARG A 133 -4.30 1.89 33.77
N ALA A 134 -4.39 1.70 32.44
CA ALA A 134 -3.36 2.13 31.50
C ALA A 134 -3.14 3.66 31.48
N ARG A 135 -4.21 4.45 31.70
CA ARG A 135 -4.11 5.92 31.79
C ARG A 135 -3.31 6.37 33.00
N SER A 136 -3.45 5.69 34.14
CA SER A 136 -2.72 6.03 35.36
C SER A 136 -1.39 5.30 35.51
N HIS A 137 -1.27 4.12 34.93
CA HIS A 137 -0.09 3.25 35.01
C HIS A 137 0.14 2.59 33.64
N PRO A 138 0.74 3.29 32.68
CA PRO A 138 1.01 2.76 31.35
C PRO A 138 1.81 1.45 31.41
N PRO A 139 1.39 0.39 30.73
CA PRO A 139 2.06 -0.93 30.78
C PRO A 139 3.38 -0.97 30.00
N GLY A 140 3.75 0.12 29.31
CA GLY A 140 4.94 0.20 28.47
C GLY A 140 4.94 -0.82 27.33
N ALA A 141 6.13 -1.13 26.82
CA ALA A 141 6.29 -2.04 25.69
C ALA A 141 5.97 -3.52 25.99
N ALA A 142 5.73 -3.88 27.26
CA ALA A 142 5.42 -5.25 27.65
C ALA A 142 4.03 -5.72 27.19
N VAL A 143 3.07 -4.79 27.11
CA VAL A 143 1.68 -5.09 26.68
C VAL A 143 1.43 -4.39 25.36
N ARG A 144 1.09 -5.18 24.34
CA ARG A 144 0.80 -4.71 22.98
C ARG A 144 -0.64 -4.23 22.80
N GLY A 145 -1.55 -4.61 23.70
CA GLY A 145 -2.96 -4.27 23.67
C GLY A 145 -3.82 -5.32 24.33
N TRP A 146 -5.12 -5.07 24.37
CA TRP A 146 -6.12 -6.01 24.87
C TRP A 146 -7.46 -5.86 24.13
N TYR A 147 -8.24 -6.96 24.10
CA TYR A 147 -9.53 -7.00 23.43
C TYR A 147 -10.42 -8.10 24.03
N VAL A 148 -11.73 -8.04 23.74
CA VAL A 148 -12.66 -9.12 24.03
C VAL A 148 -12.65 -10.14 22.92
N ASP A 149 -12.33 -11.39 23.24
CA ASP A 149 -12.57 -12.54 22.39
C ASP A 149 -13.97 -13.09 22.71
N ALA A 150 -14.97 -12.71 21.91
CA ALA A 150 -16.35 -13.14 22.13
C ALA A 150 -16.51 -14.65 21.96
N ALA A 151 -15.75 -15.26 21.04
CA ALA A 151 -15.81 -16.69 20.79
C ALA A 151 -15.19 -17.48 21.95
N ALA A 152 -14.08 -17.05 22.51
CA ALA A 152 -13.50 -17.65 23.70
C ALA A 152 -14.17 -17.19 25.00
N ASN A 153 -15.00 -16.15 24.96
CA ASN A 153 -15.67 -15.51 26.08
C ASN A 153 -14.71 -15.03 27.20
N GLU A 154 -13.65 -14.37 26.80
CA GLU A 154 -12.60 -13.87 27.69
C GLU A 154 -12.00 -12.54 27.19
N VAL A 155 -11.23 -11.87 28.03
CA VAL A 155 -10.38 -10.74 27.64
C VAL A 155 -9.00 -11.28 27.29
N VAL A 156 -8.51 -10.94 26.10
CA VAL A 156 -7.17 -11.30 25.68
C VAL A 156 -6.23 -10.11 25.87
N VAL A 157 -5.12 -10.32 26.57
CA VAL A 157 -4.03 -9.35 26.69
C VAL A 157 -2.87 -9.83 25.82
N ARG A 158 -2.51 -9.03 24.81
CA ARG A 158 -1.39 -9.29 23.90
C ARG A 158 -0.09 -8.84 24.55
N VAL A 159 0.87 -9.74 24.64
CA VAL A 159 2.10 -9.58 25.42
C VAL A 159 3.33 -9.71 24.53
N ALA A 160 4.31 -8.84 24.70
CA ALA A 160 5.60 -8.97 24.05
C ALA A 160 6.31 -10.27 24.50
N PRO A 161 7.10 -10.94 23.62
CA PRO A 161 7.84 -12.12 23.98
C PRO A 161 8.67 -11.94 25.26
N GLY A 162 8.57 -12.88 26.20
CA GLY A 162 9.29 -12.84 27.48
C GLY A 162 8.76 -11.83 28.52
N GLN A 163 7.73 -11.05 28.21
CA GLN A 163 7.20 -9.99 29.11
C GLN A 163 5.95 -10.41 29.90
N GLU A 164 5.63 -11.69 29.96
CA GLU A 164 4.38 -12.17 30.57
C GLU A 164 4.27 -11.78 32.05
N ARG A 165 5.36 -11.81 32.81
CA ARG A 165 5.38 -11.41 34.23
C ARG A 165 4.97 -9.94 34.40
N THR A 166 5.49 -9.05 33.56
CA THR A 166 5.18 -7.62 33.58
C THR A 166 3.71 -7.39 33.20
N ALA A 167 3.21 -8.09 32.20
CA ALA A 167 1.80 -8.01 31.79
C ALA A 167 0.85 -8.52 32.89
N ARG A 168 1.18 -9.63 33.58
CA ARG A 168 0.43 -10.13 34.72
C ARG A 168 0.39 -9.13 35.90
N ALA A 169 1.52 -8.46 36.18
CA ALA A 169 1.58 -7.42 37.21
C ALA A 169 0.70 -6.22 36.85
N PHE A 170 0.68 -5.80 35.57
CA PHE A 170 -0.20 -4.74 35.09
C PHE A 170 -1.68 -5.10 35.28
N VAL A 171 -2.09 -6.30 34.82
CA VAL A 171 -3.47 -6.79 34.97
C VAL A 171 -3.85 -6.99 36.43
N GLY A 172 -2.99 -7.59 37.24
CA GLY A 172 -3.22 -7.80 38.68
C GLY A 172 -3.47 -6.49 39.42
N GLY A 173 -2.75 -5.43 39.07
CA GLY A 173 -2.97 -4.09 39.65
C GLY A 173 -4.28 -3.41 39.22
N SER A 174 -5.05 -3.99 38.30
CA SER A 174 -6.38 -3.51 37.91
C SER A 174 -7.53 -4.08 38.76
N GLY A 175 -7.25 -5.10 39.57
CA GLY A 175 -8.26 -5.78 40.39
C GLY A 175 -9.15 -6.77 39.63
N LEU A 176 -8.84 -7.09 38.36
CA LEU A 176 -9.59 -8.09 37.60
C LEU A 176 -9.32 -9.51 38.07
N ALA A 177 -10.35 -10.35 38.07
CA ALA A 177 -10.24 -11.76 38.40
C ALA A 177 -9.33 -12.49 37.40
N GLY A 178 -8.38 -13.28 37.87
CA GLY A 178 -7.36 -13.95 37.03
C GLY A 178 -7.94 -14.88 35.95
N GLY A 179 -9.08 -15.50 36.17
CA GLY A 179 -9.76 -16.39 35.21
C GLY A 179 -10.50 -15.68 34.08
N LEU A 180 -10.51 -14.33 34.05
CA LEU A 180 -11.15 -13.53 33.00
C LEU A 180 -10.19 -13.21 31.85
N VAL A 181 -8.90 -13.26 32.11
CA VAL A 181 -7.86 -12.77 31.19
C VAL A 181 -6.99 -13.91 30.68
N ARG A 182 -6.88 -14.03 29.37
CA ARG A 182 -5.89 -14.86 28.69
C ARG A 182 -4.73 -13.99 28.16
N TYR A 183 -3.53 -14.49 28.31
CA TYR A 183 -2.32 -13.82 27.77
C TYR A 183 -1.92 -14.49 26.47
N ALA A 184 -1.74 -13.70 25.42
CA ALA A 184 -1.32 -14.16 24.09
C ALA A 184 -0.04 -13.47 23.67
N THR A 185 0.99 -14.23 23.31
CA THR A 185 2.24 -13.66 22.81
C THR A 185 2.01 -12.95 21.48
N ALA A 186 2.52 -11.73 21.37
CA ALA A 186 2.49 -10.90 20.16
C ALA A 186 3.90 -10.37 19.90
N PRO A 187 4.65 -10.97 18.94
CA PRO A 187 6.02 -10.60 18.66
C PRO A 187 6.13 -9.16 18.13
N ASP A 188 5.19 -8.75 17.28
CA ASP A 188 5.22 -7.44 16.66
C ASP A 188 4.61 -6.35 17.56
N ALA A 189 5.32 -5.23 17.67
CA ALA A 189 4.81 -4.05 18.31
C ALA A 189 3.87 -3.28 17.35
N PRO A 190 2.64 -2.96 17.75
CA PRO A 190 1.81 -2.06 16.98
C PRO A 190 2.47 -0.67 16.94
N ARG A 191 2.49 -0.06 15.75
CA ARG A 191 3.05 1.27 15.53
C ARG A 191 2.16 2.05 14.57
N PRO A 192 2.06 3.38 14.68
CA PRO A 192 1.51 4.21 13.63
C PRO A 192 2.30 4.02 12.33
N MET A 193 1.62 4.14 11.20
CA MET A 193 2.24 4.09 9.88
C MET A 193 2.08 5.45 9.22
N TYR A 194 3.20 6.07 8.88
CA TYR A 194 3.25 7.34 8.17
C TYR A 194 3.84 7.12 6.79
N ASP A 195 3.35 7.85 5.79
CA ASP A 195 3.86 7.77 4.43
C ASP A 195 4.85 8.90 4.16
N ILE A 196 5.94 8.57 3.47
CA ILE A 196 6.85 9.55 2.86
C ILE A 196 6.36 9.76 1.43
N ARG A 197 5.90 10.97 1.15
CA ARG A 197 5.35 11.37 -0.14
C ARG A 197 6.01 12.66 -0.62
N GLY A 198 6.45 12.70 -1.85
CA GLY A 198 7.06 13.89 -2.45
C GLY A 198 6.13 15.10 -2.37
N GLY A 199 6.68 16.29 -2.17
CA GLY A 199 5.97 17.53 -2.02
C GLY A 199 5.40 17.80 -0.62
N ASP A 200 5.30 16.79 0.27
CA ASP A 200 4.81 17.01 1.63
C ASP A 200 5.81 17.81 2.46
N GLN A 201 5.28 18.59 3.40
CA GLN A 201 6.09 19.35 4.36
C GLN A 201 6.90 18.44 5.27
N PHE A 202 8.11 18.86 5.61
CA PHE A 202 8.81 18.36 6.77
C PHE A 202 9.51 19.51 7.51
N VAL A 203 9.82 19.29 8.78
CA VAL A 203 10.38 20.29 9.70
C VAL A 203 11.78 19.86 10.10
N ILE A 204 12.76 20.74 9.99
CA ILE A 204 14.17 20.51 10.31
C ILE A 204 14.53 21.34 11.56
N ASN A 205 15.24 20.72 12.51
CA ASN A 205 15.68 21.37 13.76
C ASN A 205 14.53 22.09 14.51
N GLY A 206 13.29 21.64 14.30
CA GLY A 206 12.10 22.18 14.96
C GLY A 206 11.53 23.48 14.39
N SER A 207 12.15 24.12 13.40
CA SER A 207 11.73 25.44 12.91
C SER A 207 11.83 25.65 11.40
N VAL A 208 12.81 25.07 10.71
CA VAL A 208 12.98 25.23 9.27
C VAL A 208 12.01 24.35 8.53
N LEU A 209 11.33 24.87 7.51
CA LEU A 209 10.31 24.19 6.73
C LEU A 209 10.79 23.99 5.29
N CYS A 210 10.82 22.72 4.86
CA CYS A 210 11.09 22.33 3.49
C CYS A 210 10.08 21.28 3.01
N SER A 211 10.24 20.84 1.76
CA SER A 211 9.41 19.85 1.11
C SER A 211 10.20 18.57 0.80
N VAL A 212 9.55 17.44 0.96
CA VAL A 212 10.07 16.14 0.54
C VAL A 212 10.25 16.15 -0.98
N GLY A 213 11.40 15.72 -1.48
CA GLY A 213 11.63 15.50 -2.90
C GLY A 213 11.01 14.17 -3.33
N PHE A 214 11.81 13.13 -3.34
CA PHE A 214 11.36 11.79 -3.70
C PHE A 214 11.68 10.78 -2.62
N ALA A 215 10.76 9.83 -2.44
CA ALA A 215 10.98 8.68 -1.58
C ALA A 215 12.08 7.77 -2.18
N VAL A 216 13.00 7.34 -1.34
CA VAL A 216 14.05 6.36 -1.65
C VAL A 216 14.02 5.24 -0.62
N ALA A 217 14.68 4.13 -0.90
CA ALA A 217 14.79 3.05 0.07
C ALA A 217 15.39 3.57 1.40
N GLY A 218 14.61 3.48 2.48
CA GLY A 218 15.01 3.93 3.82
C GLY A 218 14.88 5.43 4.11
N GLY A 219 14.23 6.23 3.21
CA GLY A 219 14.04 7.65 3.46
C GLY A 219 13.59 8.47 2.26
N PHE A 220 14.14 9.66 2.10
CA PHE A 220 13.81 10.57 0.99
C PHE A 220 14.96 11.52 0.65
N VAL A 221 14.97 12.00 -0.58
CA VAL A 221 15.87 13.05 -1.05
C VAL A 221 15.22 14.42 -0.97
N THR A 222 16.02 15.47 -0.76
CA THR A 222 15.59 16.87 -0.63
C THR A 222 16.77 17.80 -1.00
N ALA A 223 16.62 19.12 -0.81
CA ALA A 223 17.68 20.09 -1.05
C ALA A 223 18.72 20.13 0.08
N GLY A 224 19.98 20.41 -0.27
CA GLY A 224 21.09 20.54 0.66
C GLY A 224 20.96 21.75 1.59
N HIS A 225 20.50 22.88 1.06
CA HIS A 225 20.30 24.09 1.86
C HIS A 225 19.21 23.98 2.94
N CYS A 226 18.38 22.93 2.91
CA CYS A 226 17.36 22.67 3.94
C CYS A 226 17.97 22.29 5.30
N GLY A 227 19.08 21.55 5.31
CA GLY A 227 19.69 21.12 6.57
C GLY A 227 21.07 20.48 6.41
N ALA A 228 21.88 20.59 7.42
CA ALA A 228 23.19 19.94 7.48
C ALA A 228 23.06 18.46 7.88
N THR A 229 24.07 17.66 7.51
CA THR A 229 24.20 16.27 7.99
C THR A 229 24.08 16.21 9.52
N GLY A 230 23.27 15.29 10.03
CA GLY A 230 22.96 15.16 11.46
C GLY A 230 21.73 15.93 11.93
N SER A 231 21.17 16.85 11.13
CA SER A 231 19.95 17.59 11.49
C SER A 231 18.75 16.66 11.62
N PRO A 232 18.03 16.67 12.76
CA PRO A 232 16.82 15.87 12.95
C PRO A 232 15.63 16.44 12.16
N THR A 233 14.73 15.53 11.70
CA THR A 233 13.52 15.90 10.98
C THR A 233 12.26 15.39 11.67
N ARG A 234 11.16 16.12 11.45
CA ARG A 234 9.79 15.75 11.79
C ARG A 234 8.93 15.84 10.53
N GLY A 235 7.95 14.96 10.38
CA GLY A 235 7.04 14.96 9.26
C GLY A 235 6.00 16.09 9.30
N TYR A 236 5.09 16.04 8.36
CA TYR A 236 3.99 17.03 8.21
C TYR A 236 3.08 17.13 9.45
N ASP A 237 3.03 16.10 10.26
CA ASP A 237 2.26 15.96 11.50
C ASP A 237 3.09 16.25 12.76
N ASN A 238 4.31 16.74 12.59
CA ASN A 238 5.28 17.03 13.66
C ASN A 238 5.77 15.78 14.43
N VAL A 239 5.54 14.57 13.90
CA VAL A 239 6.10 13.31 14.45
C VAL A 239 7.55 13.16 14.02
N ALA A 240 8.41 12.64 14.91
CA ALA A 240 9.82 12.36 14.61
C ALA A 240 9.94 11.49 13.36
N GLN A 241 10.71 11.97 12.36
CA GLN A 241 10.76 11.33 11.04
C GLN A 241 12.12 10.70 10.75
N GLY A 242 13.20 11.44 10.95
CA GLY A 242 14.53 10.94 10.63
C GLY A 242 15.63 11.95 10.89
N THR A 243 16.73 11.76 10.15
CA THR A 243 17.93 12.62 10.29
C THR A 243 18.58 12.74 8.92
N PHE A 244 19.10 13.93 8.60
CA PHE A 244 19.94 14.15 7.42
C PHE A 244 21.16 13.23 7.47
N ALA A 245 21.24 12.26 6.59
CA ALA A 245 22.33 11.31 6.51
C ALA A 245 23.44 11.77 5.56
N GLY A 246 23.13 12.73 4.67
CA GLY A 246 24.08 13.42 3.82
C GLY A 246 23.47 14.72 3.31
N SER A 247 24.31 15.76 3.16
CA SER A 247 23.93 17.07 2.66
C SER A 247 25.11 17.76 1.99
N SER A 248 24.88 18.43 0.87
CA SER A 248 25.86 19.22 0.13
C SER A 248 25.25 20.54 -0.32
N PHE A 249 25.76 21.64 0.24
CA PHE A 249 25.42 23.02 -0.13
C PHE A 249 26.47 23.99 0.49
N PRO A 250 26.97 25.02 -0.23
CA PRO A 250 26.88 25.23 -1.69
C PRO A 250 27.79 24.28 -2.48
N GLY A 251 27.93 24.51 -3.76
CA GLY A 251 28.58 23.63 -4.72
C GLY A 251 27.55 22.75 -5.42
N ASN A 252 26.83 21.96 -4.65
CA ASN A 252 25.61 21.26 -5.05
C ASN A 252 24.45 21.74 -4.16
N ASP A 253 23.21 21.30 -4.44
CA ASP A 253 22.08 21.58 -3.56
C ASP A 253 21.20 20.33 -3.39
N TYR A 254 21.77 19.31 -2.77
CA TYR A 254 21.09 18.06 -2.50
C TYR A 254 21.41 17.49 -1.13
N ALA A 255 20.45 16.74 -0.62
CA ALA A 255 20.57 15.98 0.61
C ALA A 255 19.69 14.73 0.58
N TRP A 256 19.94 13.81 1.51
CA TRP A 256 19.02 12.74 1.79
C TRP A 256 18.81 12.57 3.30
N VAL A 257 17.58 12.26 3.67
CA VAL A 257 17.15 12.01 5.04
C VAL A 257 16.88 10.52 5.19
N ARG A 258 17.57 9.90 6.15
CA ARG A 258 17.25 8.54 6.59
C ARG A 258 16.12 8.62 7.60
N THR A 259 15.02 7.92 7.33
CA THR A 259 13.86 7.91 8.21
C THR A 259 13.88 6.73 9.17
N ASN A 260 13.15 6.86 10.27
CA ASN A 260 12.90 5.75 11.18
C ASN A 260 11.87 4.77 10.60
N GLY A 261 11.68 3.61 11.27
CA GLY A 261 10.82 2.55 10.77
C GLY A 261 9.30 2.84 10.78
N ASP A 262 8.85 3.98 11.31
CA ASP A 262 7.44 4.37 11.34
C ASP A 262 7.00 5.04 10.03
N TRP A 263 7.96 5.49 9.23
CA TRP A 263 7.75 6.19 7.96
C TRP A 263 7.98 5.26 6.78
N THR A 264 6.96 5.08 5.94
CA THR A 264 7.00 4.19 4.77
C THR A 264 7.21 5.01 3.50
N PRO A 265 8.33 4.81 2.77
CA PRO A 265 8.54 5.42 1.46
C PRO A 265 7.48 4.96 0.44
N ARG A 266 6.87 5.94 -0.27
CA ARG A 266 5.85 5.67 -1.28
C ARG A 266 6.26 6.21 -2.65
N PRO A 267 5.88 5.54 -3.75
CA PRO A 267 6.15 5.98 -5.11
C PRO A 267 5.20 7.10 -5.54
N TRP A 268 5.02 8.11 -4.69
CA TRP A 268 3.99 9.14 -4.87
C TRP A 268 4.54 10.54 -4.64
N VAL A 269 3.98 11.49 -5.40
CA VAL A 269 4.16 12.92 -5.18
C VAL A 269 2.78 13.55 -4.99
N ASN A 270 2.61 14.33 -3.94
CA ASN A 270 1.37 15.05 -3.63
C ASN A 270 1.01 16.02 -4.77
N ASN A 271 -0.15 15.86 -5.39
CA ASN A 271 -0.63 16.79 -6.42
C ASN A 271 -1.44 17.96 -5.86
N TYR A 272 -1.61 18.03 -4.52
CA TYR A 272 -2.37 19.06 -3.81
C TYR A 272 -3.82 19.27 -4.30
N ALA A 273 -4.35 18.29 -5.06
CA ALA A 273 -5.73 18.23 -5.52
C ALA A 273 -6.48 17.02 -4.94
N GLY A 274 -6.02 16.52 -3.79
CA GLY A 274 -6.60 15.35 -3.12
C GLY A 274 -6.10 13.99 -3.61
N GLY A 275 -5.07 13.97 -4.48
CA GLY A 275 -4.49 12.76 -5.04
C GLY A 275 -2.97 12.74 -5.05
N ASN A 276 -2.42 11.74 -5.71
CA ASN A 276 -0.98 11.53 -5.87
C ASN A 276 -0.62 11.39 -7.35
N ALA A 277 0.49 12.02 -7.76
CA ALA A 277 1.16 11.71 -9.00
C ALA A 277 2.09 10.51 -8.78
N PRO A 278 2.04 9.47 -9.62
CA PRO A 278 2.91 8.30 -9.48
C PRO A 278 4.35 8.65 -9.89
N VAL A 279 5.31 7.94 -9.31
CA VAL A 279 6.72 7.98 -9.70
C VAL A 279 7.05 6.63 -10.30
N ALA A 280 7.25 6.55 -11.62
CA ALA A 280 7.55 5.28 -12.30
C ALA A 280 9.04 5.10 -12.62
N GLY A 281 9.84 6.16 -12.54
CA GLY A 281 11.27 6.15 -12.81
C GLY A 281 11.89 7.52 -12.72
N SER A 282 13.10 7.67 -13.24
CA SER A 282 13.88 8.94 -13.24
C SER A 282 14.56 9.22 -14.58
N ARG A 283 13.92 8.84 -15.68
CA ARG A 283 14.44 9.15 -17.03
C ARG A 283 14.42 10.66 -17.26
N ASP A 284 15.55 11.19 -17.70
CA ASP A 284 15.70 12.61 -17.98
C ASP A 284 14.77 13.07 -19.11
N ALA A 285 14.03 14.15 -18.85
CA ALA A 285 13.22 14.82 -19.87
C ALA A 285 14.09 15.67 -20.78
N VAL A 286 13.73 15.81 -22.05
CA VAL A 286 14.43 16.69 -22.98
C VAL A 286 14.05 18.16 -22.74
N ILE A 287 14.94 19.11 -23.06
CA ILE A 287 14.65 20.55 -23.01
C ILE A 287 13.42 20.84 -23.89
N GLY A 288 12.49 21.64 -23.36
CA GLY A 288 11.19 21.91 -23.97
C GLY A 288 10.06 21.03 -23.42
N SER A 289 10.36 19.98 -22.67
CA SER A 289 9.34 19.14 -22.03
C SER A 289 8.59 19.88 -20.93
N SER A 290 7.33 19.50 -20.73
CA SER A 290 6.55 19.92 -19.56
C SER A 290 7.14 19.29 -18.29
N VAL A 291 7.31 20.12 -17.28
CA VAL A 291 7.72 19.70 -15.94
C VAL A 291 6.77 20.28 -14.90
N CYS A 292 6.41 19.49 -13.92
CA CYS A 292 5.59 19.93 -12.80
C CYS A 292 6.36 19.72 -11.49
N ARG A 293 6.19 20.64 -10.55
CA ARG A 293 6.79 20.50 -9.24
C ARG A 293 5.73 20.48 -8.14
N SER A 294 6.06 19.88 -7.03
CA SER A 294 5.24 19.81 -5.82
C SER A 294 6.01 20.32 -4.62
N GLY A 295 5.35 21.16 -3.82
CA GLY A 295 5.94 21.69 -2.58
C GLY A 295 4.88 22.27 -1.65
N ARG A 296 5.23 22.35 -0.38
CA ARG A 296 4.31 22.64 0.72
C ARG A 296 3.64 24.02 0.67
N THR A 297 4.30 25.00 0.06
CA THR A 297 3.84 26.40 0.10
C THR A 297 2.90 26.73 -1.04
N THR A 298 3.28 26.40 -2.28
CA THR A 298 2.50 26.76 -3.46
C THR A 298 1.84 25.58 -4.16
N GLY A 299 1.96 24.37 -3.57
CA GLY A 299 1.30 23.16 -4.05
C GLY A 299 1.89 22.65 -5.36
N TRP A 300 1.04 22.28 -6.30
CA TRP A 300 1.40 21.74 -7.60
C TRP A 300 1.48 22.84 -8.66
N ARG A 301 2.66 23.01 -9.29
CA ARG A 301 2.89 24.03 -10.33
C ARG A 301 3.62 23.41 -11.49
N CYS A 302 3.23 23.76 -12.72
CA CYS A 302 3.83 23.24 -13.94
C CYS A 302 4.44 24.34 -14.79
N GLY A 303 5.40 23.98 -15.61
CA GLY A 303 6.08 24.84 -16.58
C GLY A 303 6.84 24.01 -17.59
N THR A 304 7.83 24.62 -18.21
CA THR A 304 8.67 24.03 -19.25
C THR A 304 10.11 23.90 -18.74
N LEU A 305 10.78 22.78 -19.02
CA LEU A 305 12.21 22.62 -18.83
C LEU A 305 12.96 23.46 -19.86
N LEU A 306 13.68 24.48 -19.40
CA LEU A 306 14.32 25.49 -20.26
C LEU A 306 15.82 25.31 -20.43
N GLY A 307 16.49 24.61 -19.52
CA GLY A 307 17.93 24.40 -19.55
C GLY A 307 18.38 23.31 -18.59
N ARG A 308 19.60 22.83 -18.80
CA ARG A 308 20.29 21.83 -17.96
C ARG A 308 21.74 22.26 -17.78
N GLU A 309 22.42 21.68 -16.79
CA GLU A 309 23.85 21.90 -16.49
C GLU A 309 24.19 23.40 -16.25
N GLU A 310 23.25 24.12 -15.64
CA GLU A 310 23.41 25.54 -15.35
C GLU A 310 24.10 25.78 -14.00
N THR A 311 24.91 26.82 -13.94
CA THR A 311 25.50 27.31 -12.69
C THR A 311 24.72 28.50 -12.19
N VAL A 312 24.32 28.47 -10.91
CA VAL A 312 23.60 29.56 -10.26
C VAL A 312 24.39 30.08 -9.08
N ASN A 313 24.60 31.40 -9.02
CA ASN A 313 25.30 32.06 -7.93
C ASN A 313 24.28 32.56 -6.90
N TYR A 314 24.12 31.84 -5.82
CA TYR A 314 23.38 32.28 -4.64
C TYR A 314 24.27 33.13 -3.71
N ALA A 315 23.67 33.84 -2.77
CA ALA A 315 24.42 34.61 -1.78
C ALA A 315 25.37 33.74 -0.93
N GLN A 316 25.04 32.46 -0.79
CA GLN A 316 25.83 31.47 -0.05
C GLN A 316 26.97 30.86 -0.87
N GLY A 317 26.94 31.02 -2.19
CA GLY A 317 27.93 30.46 -3.11
C GLY A 317 27.31 29.91 -4.39
N ALA A 318 28.17 29.51 -5.33
CA ALA A 318 27.75 28.91 -6.59
C ALA A 318 27.23 27.48 -6.38
N VAL A 319 26.19 27.11 -7.11
CA VAL A 319 25.67 25.74 -7.24
C VAL A 319 25.70 25.34 -8.72
N TYR A 320 26.20 24.16 -8.99
CA TYR A 320 26.49 23.68 -10.33
C TYR A 320 25.52 22.58 -10.78
N GLY A 321 25.42 22.36 -12.10
CA GLY A 321 24.66 21.23 -12.67
C GLY A 321 23.15 21.34 -12.57
N LEU A 322 22.61 22.53 -12.27
CA LEU A 322 21.18 22.74 -12.07
C LEU A 322 20.40 22.69 -13.39
N SER A 323 19.17 22.26 -13.32
CA SER A 323 18.18 22.34 -14.40
C SER A 323 17.22 23.51 -14.17
N ARG A 324 16.83 24.24 -15.24
CA ARG A 324 16.03 25.46 -15.18
C ARG A 324 14.63 25.28 -15.76
N SER A 325 13.64 25.88 -15.09
CA SER A 325 12.24 25.91 -15.54
C SER A 325 11.57 27.24 -15.20
N ASN A 326 10.45 27.53 -15.87
CA ASN A 326 9.56 28.64 -15.55
C ASN A 326 8.37 28.26 -14.66
N ALA A 327 8.30 27.02 -14.15
CA ALA A 327 7.36 26.66 -13.10
C ALA A 327 7.74 27.39 -11.80
N CYS A 328 6.82 28.21 -11.26
CA CYS A 328 7.11 29.03 -10.08
C CYS A 328 7.25 28.22 -8.78
N ALA A 329 8.00 28.76 -7.81
CA ALA A 329 8.08 28.27 -6.43
C ALA A 329 8.28 29.43 -5.46
N GLU A 330 8.03 29.18 -4.17
CA GLU A 330 8.23 30.16 -3.10
C GLU A 330 8.91 29.51 -1.89
N GLY A 331 9.27 30.32 -0.90
CA GLY A 331 9.95 29.83 0.31
C GLY A 331 9.18 28.69 0.99
N GLY A 332 9.85 27.59 1.31
CA GLY A 332 9.26 26.35 1.84
C GLY A 332 9.00 25.26 0.78
N ASP A 333 8.94 25.61 -0.51
CA ASP A 333 8.91 24.63 -1.60
C ASP A 333 10.29 23.99 -1.88
N SER A 334 11.32 24.50 -1.22
CA SER A 334 12.69 23.98 -1.25
C SER A 334 12.73 22.47 -1.02
N GLY A 335 13.50 21.75 -1.84
CA GLY A 335 13.62 20.30 -1.78
C GLY A 335 12.46 19.55 -2.42
N GLY A 336 11.35 20.19 -2.78
CA GLY A 336 10.15 19.57 -3.35
C GLY A 336 10.40 18.92 -4.72
N ALA A 337 9.59 17.90 -5.02
CA ALA A 337 9.75 17.02 -6.18
C ALA A 337 9.44 17.71 -7.52
N TRP A 338 10.24 17.44 -8.55
CA TRP A 338 10.02 17.82 -9.95
C TRP A 338 9.77 16.57 -10.79
N LEU A 339 8.68 16.53 -11.53
CA LEU A 339 8.26 15.42 -12.41
C LEU A 339 8.11 15.89 -13.86
N SER A 340 8.43 15.02 -14.81
CA SER A 340 7.97 15.09 -16.20
C SER A 340 7.17 13.82 -16.50
N GLY A 341 5.84 13.97 -16.66
CA GLY A 341 4.97 12.82 -16.62
C GLY A 341 5.07 12.12 -15.26
N ASP A 342 5.44 10.85 -15.26
CA ASP A 342 5.69 10.01 -14.07
C ASP A 342 7.19 9.84 -13.75
N GLN A 343 8.07 10.58 -14.44
CA GLN A 343 9.52 10.47 -14.29
C GLN A 343 10.08 11.57 -13.37
N ALA A 344 10.75 11.16 -12.29
CA ALA A 344 11.43 12.06 -11.36
C ALA A 344 12.56 12.83 -12.07
N GLN A 345 12.58 14.15 -11.93
CA GLN A 345 13.58 15.03 -12.58
C GLN A 345 14.56 15.62 -11.58
N GLY A 346 14.11 16.05 -10.41
CA GLY A 346 14.99 16.69 -9.43
C GLY A 346 14.26 17.23 -8.22
N VAL A 347 14.99 17.98 -7.40
CA VAL A 347 14.50 18.63 -6.18
C VAL A 347 14.69 20.13 -6.26
N THR A 348 13.71 20.93 -5.81
CA THR A 348 13.75 22.40 -5.86
C THR A 348 14.97 22.94 -5.13
N SER A 349 15.84 23.64 -5.85
CA SER A 349 16.99 24.38 -5.30
C SER A 349 16.56 25.80 -4.92
N GLY A 350 16.33 26.65 -5.91
CA GLY A 350 15.97 28.03 -5.69
C GLY A 350 15.53 28.73 -6.97
N GLY A 351 15.34 30.05 -6.90
CA GLY A 351 14.91 30.77 -8.08
C GLY A 351 14.77 32.27 -7.87
N SER A 352 14.19 32.92 -8.87
CA SER A 352 13.81 34.33 -8.86
C SER A 352 12.34 34.50 -9.24
N GLY A 353 11.68 35.54 -8.72
CA GLY A 353 10.24 35.76 -8.91
C GLY A 353 9.39 35.01 -7.90
N ASN A 354 8.09 34.85 -8.20
CA ASN A 354 7.11 34.20 -7.34
C ASN A 354 5.95 33.62 -8.18
N CYS A 355 4.97 32.98 -7.55
CA CYS A 355 3.83 32.40 -8.27
C CYS A 355 2.75 33.39 -8.68
N THR A 356 2.85 34.67 -8.32
CA THR A 356 1.95 35.74 -8.75
C THR A 356 2.42 36.40 -10.04
N SER A 357 3.72 36.75 -10.10
CA SER A 357 4.33 37.48 -11.24
C SER A 357 5.10 36.57 -12.21
N GLY A 358 5.20 35.29 -11.90
CA GLY A 358 6.08 34.35 -12.59
C GLY A 358 7.52 34.44 -12.12
N GLY A 359 8.38 33.60 -12.68
CA GLY A 359 9.78 33.57 -12.30
C GLY A 359 10.55 32.46 -13.01
N THR A 360 11.80 32.35 -12.61
CA THR A 360 12.72 31.31 -13.08
C THR A 360 13.15 30.48 -11.86
N MET A 361 12.98 29.17 -11.96
CA MET A 361 13.33 28.24 -10.90
C MET A 361 14.39 27.26 -11.38
N TRP A 362 15.24 26.85 -10.45
CA TRP A 362 16.24 25.80 -10.67
C TRP A 362 16.00 24.64 -9.71
N PHE A 363 16.31 23.46 -10.18
CA PHE A 363 16.25 22.23 -9.43
C PHE A 363 17.52 21.39 -9.64
N GLN A 364 17.95 20.71 -8.58
CA GLN A 364 19.07 19.76 -8.65
C GLN A 364 18.59 18.44 -9.23
N PRO A 365 19.25 17.88 -10.27
CA PRO A 365 18.85 16.62 -10.88
C PRO A 365 18.83 15.45 -9.89
N VAL A 366 17.76 14.62 -9.93
CA VAL A 366 17.60 13.50 -8.99
C VAL A 366 18.61 12.39 -9.22
N ASN A 367 18.98 12.11 -10.48
CA ASN A 367 19.91 11.02 -10.82
C ASN A 367 21.30 11.24 -10.24
N GLU A 368 21.74 12.48 -10.16
CA GLU A 368 22.98 12.85 -9.46
C GLU A 368 22.90 12.50 -7.98
N ILE A 369 21.81 12.89 -7.31
CA ILE A 369 21.59 12.62 -5.88
C ILE A 369 21.59 11.11 -5.60
N LEU A 370 20.86 10.35 -6.44
CA LEU A 370 20.79 8.88 -6.33
C LEU A 370 22.18 8.26 -6.51
N GLY A 371 22.95 8.74 -7.49
CA GLY A 371 24.31 8.24 -7.77
C GLY A 371 25.29 8.53 -6.63
N VAL A 372 25.33 9.76 -6.14
CA VAL A 372 26.27 10.18 -5.09
C VAL A 372 26.04 9.42 -3.77
N TYR A 373 24.80 9.21 -3.38
CA TYR A 373 24.47 8.53 -2.11
C TYR A 373 24.18 7.03 -2.27
N GLY A 374 24.24 6.48 -3.48
CA GLY A 374 23.93 5.07 -3.74
C GLY A 374 22.48 4.69 -3.40
N LEU A 375 21.53 5.57 -3.70
CA LEU A 375 20.13 5.44 -3.30
C LEU A 375 19.27 4.84 -4.42
N ASN A 376 18.27 4.06 -4.04
CA ASN A 376 17.26 3.52 -4.94
C ASN A 376 15.95 4.31 -4.81
N LEU A 377 15.51 4.91 -5.92
CA LEU A 377 14.24 5.61 -6.02
C LEU A 377 13.07 4.60 -5.80
N VAL A 378 12.11 4.97 -4.96
CA VAL A 378 10.89 4.18 -4.80
C VAL A 378 9.93 4.52 -5.94
N THR A 379 9.56 3.51 -6.74
CA THR A 379 8.75 3.69 -7.95
C THR A 379 7.51 2.81 -7.95
N THR A 380 6.50 3.16 -8.75
CA THR A 380 5.26 2.38 -8.90
C THR A 380 5.48 1.01 -9.54
N GLY A 381 6.59 0.85 -10.28
CA GLY A 381 7.03 -0.45 -10.82
C GLY A 381 7.93 -1.23 -9.85
N GLY A 382 8.30 -0.62 -8.72
CA GLY A 382 9.15 -1.19 -7.69
C GLY A 382 8.44 -1.18 -6.34
N GLY A 383 7.50 -2.09 -6.13
CA GLY A 383 7.38 -2.73 -4.82
C GLY A 383 8.76 -3.34 -4.49
N THR A 384 9.02 -3.70 -3.23
CA THR A 384 10.17 -4.53 -2.85
C THR A 384 10.19 -5.74 -3.78
N GLY A 385 10.78 -5.53 -4.97
CA GLY A 385 10.89 -6.56 -5.99
C GLY A 385 11.75 -7.66 -5.40
N THR A 386 11.27 -8.87 -5.51
CA THR A 386 12.06 -10.03 -5.12
C THR A 386 13.17 -10.20 -6.13
N ARG A 387 14.33 -10.63 -5.69
CA ARG A 387 15.40 -11.06 -6.61
C ARG A 387 15.04 -12.42 -7.17
N ILE A 388 15.34 -12.64 -8.43
CA ILE A 388 15.32 -13.97 -9.03
C ILE A 388 16.75 -14.49 -8.98
N ILE A 389 16.99 -15.47 -8.13
CA ILE A 389 18.31 -15.95 -7.77
C ILE A 389 18.51 -17.35 -8.34
N SER A 390 19.62 -17.58 -9.02
CA SER A 390 20.03 -18.92 -9.48
C SER A 390 20.35 -19.81 -8.29
N ASN A 391 19.75 -20.99 -8.24
CA ASN A 391 20.08 -22.02 -7.25
C ASN A 391 21.44 -22.67 -7.49
N TRP A 392 22.00 -22.53 -8.69
CA TRP A 392 23.28 -23.12 -9.08
C TRP A 392 24.48 -22.34 -8.52
N ASN A 393 24.52 -21.01 -8.75
CA ASN A 393 25.69 -20.19 -8.44
C ASN A 393 25.37 -18.95 -7.58
N ASN A 394 24.14 -18.81 -7.07
CA ASN A 394 23.66 -17.69 -6.24
C ASN A 394 23.76 -16.30 -6.90
N THR A 395 23.87 -16.21 -8.22
CA THR A 395 23.77 -14.94 -8.95
C THR A 395 22.31 -14.53 -9.15
N CYS A 396 22.06 -13.23 -9.34
CA CYS A 396 20.75 -12.63 -9.57
C CYS A 396 20.50 -12.37 -11.05
N VAL A 397 19.26 -12.53 -11.52
CA VAL A 397 18.82 -12.01 -12.83
C VAL A 397 18.96 -10.49 -12.81
N ASP A 398 19.69 -9.96 -13.77
CA ASP A 398 20.19 -8.59 -13.78
C ASP A 398 19.97 -7.93 -15.14
N VAL A 399 19.61 -6.63 -15.10
CA VAL A 399 19.56 -5.75 -16.28
C VAL A 399 20.92 -5.08 -16.45
N PRO A 400 21.70 -5.41 -17.49
CA PRO A 400 23.07 -4.90 -17.69
C PRO A 400 23.13 -3.37 -17.57
N ASN A 401 24.06 -2.87 -16.75
CA ASN A 401 24.32 -1.43 -16.54
C ASN A 401 23.06 -0.63 -16.15
N SER A 402 22.04 -1.26 -15.56
CA SER A 402 20.73 -0.64 -15.31
C SER A 402 20.13 0.02 -16.57
N ASN A 403 20.40 -0.53 -17.74
CA ASN A 403 19.85 -0.02 -19.01
C ASN A 403 18.44 -0.59 -19.25
N PHE A 404 17.43 0.14 -18.80
CA PHE A 404 16.01 -0.26 -18.93
C PHE A 404 15.40 0.15 -20.28
N SER A 405 16.10 -0.12 -21.38
CA SER A 405 15.61 0.09 -22.77
C SER A 405 15.09 -1.22 -23.37
N ASP A 406 14.15 -1.11 -24.33
CA ASP A 406 13.64 -2.27 -25.07
C ASP A 406 14.76 -3.06 -25.75
N GLY A 407 14.70 -4.38 -25.67
CA GLY A 407 15.60 -5.28 -26.34
C GLY A 407 16.94 -5.52 -25.62
N VAL A 408 17.15 -4.98 -24.42
CA VAL A 408 18.38 -5.24 -23.65
C VAL A 408 18.37 -6.69 -23.15
N PRO A 409 19.32 -7.54 -23.58
CA PRO A 409 19.40 -8.92 -23.14
C PRO A 409 19.76 -9.02 -21.66
N LEU A 410 19.03 -9.83 -20.91
CA LEU A 410 19.28 -10.09 -19.51
C LEU A 410 20.53 -10.95 -19.28
N GLN A 411 21.10 -10.79 -18.11
CA GLN A 411 22.28 -11.53 -17.65
C GLN A 411 22.09 -12.03 -16.21
N THR A 412 23.01 -12.82 -15.74
CA THR A 412 23.22 -13.05 -14.30
C THR A 412 24.39 -12.20 -13.80
N TRP A 413 24.26 -11.67 -12.60
CA TRP A 413 25.28 -10.89 -11.93
C TRP A 413 25.30 -11.18 -10.43
N ASN A 414 26.42 -10.95 -9.78
CA ASN A 414 26.49 -11.03 -8.32
C ASN A 414 25.38 -10.20 -7.68
N CYS A 415 24.63 -10.78 -6.73
CA CYS A 415 23.51 -10.10 -6.10
C CYS A 415 23.99 -8.87 -5.31
N ASN A 416 23.65 -7.68 -5.80
CA ASN A 416 24.09 -6.40 -5.23
C ASN A 416 22.93 -5.53 -4.71
N GLY A 417 21.67 -6.01 -4.83
CA GLY A 417 20.48 -5.32 -4.31
C GLY A 417 20.08 -4.06 -5.10
N THR A 418 20.64 -3.84 -6.28
CA THR A 418 20.26 -2.72 -7.15
C THR A 418 18.91 -2.94 -7.80
N ALA A 419 18.35 -1.87 -8.34
CA ALA A 419 17.11 -1.88 -9.09
C ALA A 419 17.16 -2.79 -10.34
N ALA A 420 18.35 -2.98 -10.92
CA ALA A 420 18.59 -3.88 -12.04
C ALA A 420 18.27 -5.35 -11.72
N GLN A 421 18.22 -5.71 -10.44
CA GLN A 421 17.95 -7.06 -9.93
C GLN A 421 16.61 -7.18 -9.21
N SER A 422 15.78 -6.14 -9.26
CA SER A 422 14.49 -6.07 -8.57
C SER A 422 13.36 -6.44 -9.55
N TRP A 423 12.67 -7.53 -9.25
CA TRP A 423 11.61 -8.12 -10.08
C TRP A 423 10.32 -8.29 -9.29
N THR A 424 9.18 -7.99 -9.90
CA THR A 424 7.86 -8.20 -9.29
C THR A 424 7.02 -9.09 -10.18
N PHE A 425 6.50 -10.20 -9.65
CA PHE A 425 5.51 -11.02 -10.32
C PHE A 425 4.15 -10.31 -10.30
N THR A 426 3.64 -9.94 -11.47
CA THR A 426 2.34 -9.30 -11.61
C THR A 426 1.60 -9.84 -12.82
N GLY A 427 0.46 -10.51 -12.62
CA GLY A 427 -0.36 -11.05 -13.71
C GLY A 427 0.39 -12.00 -14.63
N GLY A 428 1.30 -12.82 -14.10
CA GLY A 428 2.13 -13.76 -14.84
C GLY A 428 3.38 -13.15 -15.49
N SER A 429 3.58 -11.83 -15.43
CA SER A 429 4.78 -11.17 -15.94
C SER A 429 5.77 -10.86 -14.81
N LEU A 430 7.06 -11.00 -15.08
CA LEU A 430 8.15 -10.50 -14.25
C LEU A 430 8.47 -9.07 -14.67
N ARG A 431 8.07 -8.12 -13.83
CA ARG A 431 8.25 -6.68 -14.07
C ARG A 431 9.44 -6.13 -13.31
N THR A 432 10.15 -5.21 -13.93
CA THR A 432 11.22 -4.41 -13.33
C THR A 432 10.93 -2.92 -13.52
N GLN A 433 11.91 -2.05 -13.31
CA GLN A 433 11.73 -0.59 -13.41
C GLN A 433 11.28 -0.12 -14.80
N ASN A 434 10.79 1.11 -14.87
CA ASN A 434 10.38 1.80 -16.11
C ASN A 434 9.31 1.05 -16.92
N ASN A 435 8.43 0.29 -16.23
CA ASN A 435 7.40 -0.53 -16.89
C ASN A 435 7.99 -1.54 -17.88
N MET A 436 9.18 -2.09 -17.57
CA MET A 436 9.82 -3.13 -18.35
C MET A 436 9.48 -4.51 -17.80
N CYS A 437 9.31 -5.46 -18.70
CA CYS A 437 9.03 -6.86 -18.38
C CYS A 437 10.15 -7.77 -18.91
N MET A 438 10.44 -8.86 -18.21
CA MET A 438 11.17 -9.98 -18.79
C MET A 438 10.42 -10.48 -20.01
N ASP A 439 11.13 -10.69 -21.10
CA ASP A 439 10.56 -10.94 -22.41
C ASP A 439 11.42 -11.95 -23.18
N VAL A 440 10.78 -12.82 -23.93
CA VAL A 440 11.46 -13.68 -24.90
C VAL A 440 11.56 -12.93 -26.21
N ALA A 441 12.77 -12.63 -26.65
CA ALA A 441 13.02 -11.85 -27.86
C ALA A 441 12.22 -12.39 -29.07
N TRP A 442 11.46 -11.49 -29.72
CA TRP A 442 10.63 -11.79 -30.89
C TRP A 442 9.52 -12.84 -30.63
N GLY A 443 9.23 -13.18 -29.37
CA GLY A 443 8.29 -14.24 -29.01
C GLY A 443 8.73 -15.63 -29.53
N SER A 444 10.03 -15.82 -29.74
CA SER A 444 10.59 -17.11 -30.22
C SER A 444 10.29 -18.24 -29.25
N ARG A 445 10.10 -19.44 -29.78
CA ARG A 445 9.92 -20.67 -29.00
C ARG A 445 11.11 -21.63 -29.11
N ASP A 446 12.17 -21.18 -29.76
CA ASP A 446 13.35 -22.03 -30.05
C ASP A 446 14.31 -22.07 -28.87
N ASN A 447 15.09 -23.17 -28.79
CA ASN A 447 16.21 -23.23 -27.89
C ASN A 447 17.25 -22.16 -28.28
N GLY A 448 17.80 -21.47 -27.27
CA GLY A 448 18.74 -20.37 -27.48
C GLY A 448 18.07 -19.00 -27.69
N ALA A 449 16.74 -18.91 -27.69
CA ALA A 449 16.05 -17.62 -27.76
C ALA A 449 16.47 -16.72 -26.59
N VAL A 450 16.83 -15.48 -26.91
CA VAL A 450 17.35 -14.51 -25.92
C VAL A 450 16.27 -14.11 -24.94
N ILE A 451 16.57 -14.10 -23.66
CA ILE A 451 15.78 -13.45 -22.64
C ILE A 451 16.25 -12.01 -22.49
N GLN A 452 15.35 -11.07 -22.67
CA GLN A 452 15.58 -9.63 -22.67
C GLN A 452 14.59 -8.89 -21.78
N ILE A 453 14.70 -7.58 -21.70
CA ILE A 453 13.60 -6.73 -21.23
C ILE A 453 12.93 -6.04 -22.42
N ALA A 454 11.63 -5.85 -22.31
CA ALA A 454 10.83 -5.07 -23.25
C ALA A 454 9.70 -4.32 -22.49
N THR A 455 9.18 -3.26 -23.11
CA THR A 455 8.00 -2.56 -22.56
C THR A 455 6.89 -3.56 -22.27
N CYS A 456 6.31 -3.52 -21.06
CA CYS A 456 5.27 -4.47 -20.66
C CYS A 456 4.03 -4.34 -21.55
N SER A 457 3.73 -5.37 -22.31
CA SER A 457 2.58 -5.47 -23.22
C SER A 457 1.56 -6.51 -22.75
N GLY A 458 1.95 -7.40 -21.82
CA GLY A 458 1.14 -8.50 -21.35
C GLY A 458 1.01 -9.67 -22.35
N ASN A 459 1.76 -9.65 -23.46
CA ASN A 459 1.76 -10.74 -24.44
C ASN A 459 2.35 -12.04 -23.88
N ALA A 460 2.20 -13.14 -24.60
CA ALA A 460 2.61 -14.46 -24.13
C ALA A 460 4.14 -14.64 -23.98
N ALA A 461 4.95 -13.85 -24.72
CA ALA A 461 6.39 -13.84 -24.58
C ALA A 461 6.86 -13.26 -23.24
N GLN A 462 6.00 -12.52 -22.55
CA GLN A 462 6.25 -11.87 -21.26
C GLN A 462 5.62 -12.63 -20.08
N GLN A 463 5.04 -13.81 -20.33
CA GLN A 463 4.46 -14.63 -19.28
C GLN A 463 5.48 -15.64 -18.77
N PHE A 464 5.67 -15.68 -17.45
CA PHE A 464 6.58 -16.62 -16.80
C PHE A 464 5.96 -17.19 -15.53
N VAL A 465 6.25 -18.45 -15.24
CA VAL A 465 5.81 -19.15 -14.04
C VAL A 465 7.05 -19.74 -13.35
N LEU A 466 7.26 -19.37 -12.10
CA LEU A 466 8.24 -20.05 -11.25
C LEU A 466 7.57 -21.24 -10.58
N SER A 467 7.98 -22.43 -10.99
CA SER A 467 7.44 -23.68 -10.45
C SER A 467 7.93 -23.95 -9.02
N ALA A 468 7.23 -24.82 -8.29
CA ALA A 468 7.69 -25.26 -6.97
C ALA A 468 9.01 -26.04 -7.03
N ALA A 469 9.37 -26.60 -8.20
CA ALA A 469 10.65 -27.27 -8.46
C ALA A 469 11.78 -26.29 -8.80
N GLY A 470 11.50 -24.98 -8.85
CA GLY A 470 12.45 -23.93 -9.15
C GLY A 470 12.64 -23.64 -10.63
N ASP A 471 11.82 -24.19 -11.53
CA ASP A 471 11.90 -23.85 -12.96
C ASP A 471 11.21 -22.52 -13.24
N LEU A 472 11.87 -21.60 -13.90
CA LEU A 472 11.28 -20.37 -14.42
C LEU A 472 10.88 -20.62 -15.88
N VAL A 473 9.60 -20.90 -16.10
CA VAL A 473 9.06 -21.40 -17.37
C VAL A 473 8.34 -20.30 -18.12
N ASN A 474 8.60 -20.14 -19.42
CA ASN A 474 7.70 -19.42 -20.32
C ASN A 474 6.64 -20.40 -20.88
N PRO A 475 5.33 -20.26 -20.53
CA PRO A 475 4.29 -21.24 -20.91
C PRO A 475 4.06 -21.30 -22.42
N GLN A 476 4.26 -20.21 -23.17
CA GLN A 476 4.07 -20.18 -24.62
C GLN A 476 5.06 -21.08 -25.35
N ALA A 477 6.31 -21.09 -24.90
CA ALA A 477 7.36 -21.92 -25.48
C ALA A 477 7.45 -23.29 -24.83
N ASN A 478 6.85 -23.47 -23.63
CA ASN A 478 7.05 -24.63 -22.75
C ASN A 478 8.56 -24.90 -22.51
N LYS A 479 9.30 -23.84 -22.23
CA LYS A 479 10.75 -23.85 -22.02
C LYS A 479 11.14 -23.04 -20.78
N CYS A 480 12.30 -23.40 -20.24
CA CYS A 480 12.88 -22.80 -19.04
C CYS A 480 13.86 -21.68 -19.37
N VAL A 481 13.91 -20.68 -18.49
CA VAL A 481 15.01 -19.70 -18.46
C VAL A 481 16.27 -20.42 -17.99
N ASP A 482 17.33 -20.28 -18.78
CA ASP A 482 18.57 -21.04 -18.71
C ASP A 482 19.76 -20.10 -18.71
N ILE A 483 20.75 -20.35 -17.86
CA ILE A 483 22.03 -19.64 -17.92
C ILE A 483 22.85 -20.27 -19.05
N LYS A 484 23.04 -19.50 -20.11
CA LYS A 484 23.68 -19.94 -21.34
C LYS A 484 25.07 -20.53 -21.10
N ASP A 485 25.29 -21.68 -21.74
CA ASP A 485 26.60 -22.39 -21.77
C ASP A 485 27.18 -22.72 -20.38
N TRP A 486 26.33 -22.80 -19.35
CA TRP A 486 26.78 -23.00 -17.97
C TRP A 486 27.84 -21.96 -17.54
N ASN A 487 27.70 -20.75 -18.04
CA ASN A 487 28.63 -19.68 -17.70
C ASN A 487 28.31 -19.13 -16.28
N GLY A 488 29.13 -19.46 -15.31
CA GLY A 488 28.97 -19.07 -13.91
C GLY A 488 29.49 -17.66 -13.59
N ASN A 489 30.06 -16.92 -14.55
CA ASN A 489 30.62 -15.60 -14.33
C ASN A 489 29.54 -14.49 -14.41
N ASP A 490 29.83 -13.37 -13.78
CA ASP A 490 29.05 -12.15 -13.94
C ASP A 490 28.95 -11.74 -15.42
N GLY A 491 27.76 -11.36 -15.88
CA GLY A 491 27.49 -11.04 -17.28
C GLY A 491 27.04 -12.23 -18.12
N ALA A 492 26.85 -13.41 -17.54
CA ALA A 492 26.35 -14.59 -18.24
C ALA A 492 24.93 -14.34 -18.79
N ARG A 493 24.72 -14.59 -20.07
CA ARG A 493 23.46 -14.34 -20.79
C ARG A 493 22.40 -15.36 -20.40
N LEU A 494 21.15 -14.93 -20.42
CA LEU A 494 19.98 -15.76 -20.23
C LEU A 494 19.34 -16.12 -21.59
N GLN A 495 18.86 -17.34 -21.69
CA GLN A 495 18.20 -17.87 -22.88
C GLN A 495 17.00 -18.74 -22.50
N LEU A 496 16.12 -19.04 -23.47
CA LEU A 496 15.19 -20.17 -23.36
C LEU A 496 15.89 -21.48 -23.73
N TRP A 497 15.60 -22.53 -22.99
CA TRP A 497 16.04 -23.88 -23.32
C TRP A 497 15.02 -24.92 -22.87
N GLU A 498 15.03 -26.10 -23.48
CA GLU A 498 14.22 -27.21 -22.99
C GLU A 498 14.43 -27.43 -21.51
N CYS A 499 13.34 -27.63 -20.76
CA CYS A 499 13.40 -27.85 -19.32
C CYS A 499 14.01 -29.21 -19.03
N GLY A 500 15.32 -29.25 -18.83
CA GLY A 500 16.10 -30.46 -18.51
C GLY A 500 16.20 -30.75 -17.01
N GLY A 501 15.70 -29.86 -16.16
CA GLY A 501 15.83 -29.98 -14.70
C GLY A 501 17.25 -29.75 -14.18
N THR A 502 18.15 -29.25 -15.02
CA THR A 502 19.54 -28.98 -14.72
C THR A 502 19.71 -27.77 -13.79
N ALA A 503 20.81 -27.70 -13.02
CA ALA A 503 21.00 -26.68 -12.00
C ALA A 503 21.01 -25.25 -12.55
N ASN A 504 21.54 -25.02 -13.78
CA ASN A 504 21.57 -23.71 -14.46
C ASN A 504 20.19 -23.22 -14.91
N GLN A 505 19.12 -24.03 -14.73
CA GLN A 505 17.72 -23.67 -15.00
C GLN A 505 16.89 -23.51 -13.73
N LYS A 506 17.53 -23.60 -12.54
CA LYS A 506 16.84 -23.56 -11.26
C LYS A 506 16.97 -22.20 -10.59
N TRP A 507 15.81 -21.65 -10.22
CA TRP A 507 15.66 -20.31 -9.69
C TRP A 507 14.86 -20.31 -8.39
N ARG A 508 15.08 -19.30 -7.56
CA ARG A 508 14.27 -18.99 -6.38
C ARG A 508 14.06 -17.49 -6.25
N THR A 509 13.10 -17.09 -5.45
CA THR A 509 12.94 -15.71 -5.00
C THR A 509 13.71 -15.47 -3.71
N GLY A 510 14.25 -14.23 -3.52
CA GLY A 510 14.98 -13.89 -2.30
C GLY A 510 15.13 -12.40 -2.05
#